data_9024b9ab18a68fddf04b3c5fc0f2d3a2
#
_entry.id   9024b9ab18a68fddf04b3c5fc0f2d3a2
#
_cell.length_a   1.000
_cell.length_b   1.000
_cell.length_c   1.000
_cell.angle_alpha   90.00
_cell.angle_beta   90.00
_cell.angle_gamma   90.00
#
_symmetry.space_group_name_H-M   'P 1'
#
loop_
_entity.id
_entity.type
_entity.pdbx_description
1 polymer ?
#
loop_
_entity_poly.entity_id
_entity_poly.type
_entity_poly.pdbx_seq_one_letter_code
_entity_poly.pdbx_strand_id
1 'polypeptide(L)'
;MSELSDVEAEDQGAGVASADGKAKAEAAVEPEPAAVREPRVRKLNFVGRRNLFFALSLLIIIPCIFSMWRNGFLLGIDFAGGTEFTVSFANHPSTAQIQSAVDGQNLNGSVIETSQGGYIIRYPPLNAASQTSVENDLRNRLGPMNVQQILEVGGTIAGETIEFSVIAVGLASAAILALLAIRFRNVPGGWRAGFQFGGSALLALLHDVFVLTGIFSILGKVFDLRIGEIDAFFVTAVLTVVGFSVHDTIVVFDRIRENLRVSQRLSFEQVVNLSIMQTAARSIITSFTVVLVLGAIFISGGETLRGLSLALLIGIVSGTYSSIFNAAPLLVVWRRLQPLR
;
A
#
# COMPACT_ATOMS: atom_id res chain seq x y z
N MET A 1 26.44 -49.84 37.15
CA MET A 1 26.05 -49.51 38.55
C MET A 1 24.56 -49.30 38.46
N SER A 2 23.83 -50.32 38.59
CA SER A 2 23.29 -51.00 39.80
C SER A 2 22.10 -50.20 40.31
N GLU A 3 20.94 -50.64 40.56
CA GLU A 3 20.31 -51.92 40.88
C GLU A 3 18.82 -51.60 40.94
N LEU A 4 17.91 -52.43 40.40
CA LEU A 4 17.20 -53.50 41.10
C LEU A 4 16.28 -52.96 42.23
N SER A 5 15.04 -53.30 42.39
CA SER A 5 14.40 -54.63 42.40
C SER A 5 12.90 -54.47 42.65
N ASP A 6 12.03 -55.15 41.94
CA ASP A 6 11.18 -56.29 42.35
C ASP A 6 10.51 -56.22 43.74
N VAL A 7 9.22 -56.57 43.74
CA VAL A 7 8.50 -57.49 44.65
C VAL A 7 7.03 -57.52 44.20
N GLU A 8 6.52 -58.57 43.51
CA GLU A 8 5.76 -59.74 43.94
C GLU A 8 4.48 -59.44 44.74
N ALA A 9 3.32 -59.70 44.19
CA ALA A 9 2.45 -60.91 44.18
C ALA A 9 1.82 -61.36 45.50
N GLU A 10 0.49 -61.48 45.50
CA GLU A 10 -0.33 -62.52 46.19
C GLU A 10 -1.80 -62.19 45.90
N ASP A 11 -2.51 -62.91 45.21
CA ASP A 11 -3.25 -64.17 45.21
C ASP A 11 -4.34 -64.34 46.30
N GLN A 12 -5.40 -65.05 45.91
CA GLN A 12 -6.58 -65.61 46.57
C GLN A 12 -7.83 -64.75 46.54
N GLY A 13 -8.95 -65.18 46.05
CA GLY A 13 -9.47 -66.51 45.73
C GLY A 13 -11.00 -66.47 45.84
N ALA A 14 -11.62 -67.16 44.91
CA ALA A 14 -12.91 -67.81 44.97
C ALA A 14 -14.20 -67.13 45.43
N GLY A 15 -15.19 -67.09 44.55
CA GLY A 15 -16.62 -66.89 44.88
C GLY A 15 -17.53 -67.03 43.66
N VAL A 16 -17.93 -68.27 43.37
CA VAL A 16 -18.98 -68.58 42.39
C VAL A 16 -20.33 -68.16 42.91
N ALA A 17 -21.09 -67.40 42.11
CA ALA A 17 -22.55 -67.37 42.19
C ALA A 17 -23.13 -67.00 40.82
N SER A 18 -23.78 -67.96 40.20
CA SER A 18 -24.66 -67.86 39.05
C SER A 18 -25.89 -67.00 39.37
N ALA A 19 -26.22 -66.08 38.50
CA ALA A 19 -27.59 -65.60 38.34
C ALA A 19 -27.82 -65.06 36.95
N ASP A 20 -28.63 -65.78 36.21
CA ASP A 20 -29.29 -65.41 34.96
C ASP A 20 -29.88 -63.98 35.06
N GLY A 21 -29.47 -63.11 34.17
CA GLY A 21 -30.09 -61.79 33.98
C GLY A 21 -29.97 -61.40 32.52
N LYS A 22 -31.02 -61.66 31.75
CA LYS A 22 -31.17 -61.14 30.37
C LYS A 22 -31.00 -59.63 30.37
N ALA A 23 -29.82 -59.14 30.13
CA ALA A 23 -29.60 -57.75 29.77
C ALA A 23 -29.86 -57.62 28.28
N LYS A 24 -30.96 -56.93 27.94
CA LYS A 24 -31.25 -56.36 26.63
C LYS A 24 -30.02 -55.56 26.16
N ALA A 25 -29.47 -55.97 25.03
CA ALA A 25 -28.51 -55.16 24.30
C ALA A 25 -29.21 -53.86 23.85
N GLU A 26 -29.01 -52.79 24.57
CA GLU A 26 -29.34 -51.46 24.15
C GLU A 26 -28.32 -51.09 23.07
N ALA A 27 -28.79 -51.11 21.80
CA ALA A 27 -27.99 -50.69 20.67
C ALA A 27 -27.51 -49.27 20.94
N ALA A 28 -26.20 -49.09 21.12
CA ALA A 28 -25.55 -47.81 21.15
C ALA A 28 -25.87 -47.09 19.83
N VAL A 29 -26.78 -46.13 19.87
CA VAL A 29 -27.02 -45.19 18.77
C VAL A 29 -25.71 -44.40 18.61
N GLU A 30 -24.95 -44.71 17.56
CA GLU A 30 -23.83 -43.89 17.14
C GLU A 30 -24.34 -42.44 17.02
N PRO A 31 -23.70 -41.44 17.65
CA PRO A 31 -24.10 -40.07 17.50
C PRO A 31 -24.00 -39.68 16.03
N GLU A 32 -25.15 -39.35 15.43
CA GLU A 32 -25.22 -38.79 14.08
C GLU A 32 -24.13 -37.70 13.94
N PRO A 33 -23.27 -37.78 12.90
CA PRO A 33 -22.20 -36.80 12.73
C PRO A 33 -22.81 -35.42 12.73
N ALA A 34 -22.43 -34.62 13.71
CA ALA A 34 -22.92 -33.25 13.88
C ALA A 34 -22.86 -32.52 12.52
N ALA A 35 -24.03 -32.23 11.97
CA ALA A 35 -24.15 -31.53 10.70
C ALA A 35 -23.26 -30.31 10.78
N VAL A 36 -22.18 -30.30 9.99
CA VAL A 36 -21.28 -29.15 9.86
C VAL A 36 -22.16 -27.99 9.45
N ARG A 37 -22.52 -27.16 10.45
CA ARG A 37 -23.33 -25.97 10.21
C ARG A 37 -22.51 -25.11 9.23
N GLU A 38 -22.94 -25.11 7.97
CA GLU A 38 -22.39 -24.18 6.99
C GLU A 38 -22.40 -22.78 7.63
N PRO A 39 -21.29 -22.09 7.69
CA PRO A 39 -21.26 -20.75 8.26
C PRO A 39 -22.30 -19.93 7.52
N ARG A 40 -23.26 -19.33 8.27
CA ARG A 40 -24.22 -18.38 7.72
C ARG A 40 -23.42 -17.20 7.15
N VAL A 41 -22.99 -17.33 5.91
CA VAL A 41 -22.32 -16.27 5.17
C VAL A 41 -23.33 -15.15 5.03
N ARG A 42 -23.11 -14.05 5.76
CA ARG A 42 -23.86 -12.80 5.56
C ARG A 42 -23.91 -12.56 4.05
N LYS A 43 -25.11 -12.37 3.48
CA LYS A 43 -25.35 -12.27 2.03
C LYS A 43 -24.82 -10.96 1.41
N LEU A 44 -23.59 -10.57 1.73
CA LEU A 44 -22.94 -9.44 1.08
C LEU A 44 -22.38 -9.94 -0.26
N ASN A 45 -22.96 -9.45 -1.35
CA ASN A 45 -22.54 -9.81 -2.70
C ASN A 45 -21.63 -8.70 -3.27
N PHE A 46 -20.33 -8.77 -2.97
CA PHE A 46 -19.33 -7.82 -3.48
C PHE A 46 -19.14 -7.96 -4.98
N VAL A 47 -19.03 -9.19 -5.47
CA VAL A 47 -18.81 -9.47 -6.90
C VAL A 47 -20.03 -9.05 -7.74
N GLY A 48 -21.25 -9.22 -7.22
CA GLY A 48 -22.47 -8.76 -7.90
C GLY A 48 -22.56 -7.23 -8.01
N ARG A 49 -21.97 -6.49 -7.07
CA ARG A 49 -21.91 -5.02 -7.07
C ARG A 49 -20.63 -4.45 -7.69
N ARG A 50 -19.85 -5.24 -8.41
CA ARG A 50 -18.58 -4.82 -9.01
C ARG A 50 -18.65 -3.55 -9.85
N ASN A 51 -19.74 -3.34 -10.60
CA ASN A 51 -19.91 -2.15 -11.42
C ASN A 51 -19.95 -0.86 -10.57
N LEU A 52 -20.51 -0.93 -9.36
CA LEU A 52 -20.49 0.20 -8.42
C LEU A 52 -19.07 0.53 -7.96
N PHE A 53 -18.29 -0.49 -7.62
CA PHE A 53 -16.89 -0.29 -7.19
C PHE A 53 -16.01 0.18 -8.34
N PHE A 54 -16.19 -0.35 -9.55
CA PHE A 54 -15.49 0.16 -10.73
C PHE A 54 -15.88 1.60 -11.06
N ALA A 55 -17.17 1.96 -10.92
CA ALA A 55 -17.61 3.34 -11.11
C ALA A 55 -16.99 4.28 -10.07
N LEU A 56 -16.90 3.86 -8.80
CA LEU A 56 -16.22 4.62 -7.74
C LEU A 56 -14.72 4.78 -8.03
N SER A 57 -14.06 3.71 -8.49
CA SER A 57 -12.65 3.76 -8.92
C SER A 57 -12.45 4.74 -10.08
N LEU A 58 -13.32 4.72 -11.09
CA LEU A 58 -13.27 5.65 -12.21
C LEU A 58 -13.53 7.09 -11.80
N LEU A 59 -14.45 7.31 -10.85
CA LEU A 59 -14.74 8.64 -10.30
C LEU A 59 -13.51 9.27 -9.64
N ILE A 60 -12.65 8.46 -9.02
CA ILE A 60 -11.41 8.92 -8.38
C ILE A 60 -10.29 9.04 -9.41
N ILE A 61 -10.10 8.02 -10.26
CA ILE A 61 -8.94 7.95 -11.15
C ILE A 61 -9.02 8.97 -12.31
N ILE A 62 -10.23 9.28 -12.81
CA ILE A 62 -10.39 10.23 -13.92
C ILE A 62 -9.90 11.64 -13.53
N PRO A 63 -10.30 12.26 -12.40
CA PRO A 63 -9.74 13.53 -11.96
C PRO A 63 -8.23 13.45 -11.72
N CYS A 64 -7.73 12.33 -11.18
CA CYS A 64 -6.30 12.11 -10.96
C CYS A 64 -5.52 12.15 -12.29
N ILE A 65 -5.94 11.37 -13.29
CA ILE A 65 -5.30 11.35 -14.61
C ILE A 65 -5.42 12.71 -15.30
N PHE A 66 -6.58 13.36 -15.19
CA PHE A 66 -6.79 14.71 -15.77
C PHE A 66 -5.83 15.74 -15.15
N SER A 67 -5.67 15.73 -13.83
CA SER A 67 -4.71 16.63 -13.16
C SER A 67 -3.28 16.34 -13.60
N MET A 68 -2.87 15.10 -13.63
CA MET A 68 -1.53 14.69 -14.09
C MET A 68 -1.24 15.17 -15.52
N TRP A 69 -2.22 15.04 -16.41
CA TRP A 69 -2.08 15.45 -17.81
C TRP A 69 -2.11 16.98 -17.98
N ARG A 70 -3.00 17.68 -17.27
CA ARG A 70 -3.22 19.13 -17.46
C ARG A 70 -2.25 20.01 -16.70
N ASN A 71 -1.96 19.62 -15.45
CA ASN A 71 -1.20 20.43 -14.49
C ASN A 71 0.23 19.91 -14.25
N GLY A 72 0.48 18.62 -14.55
CA GLY A 72 1.76 17.96 -14.26
C GLY A 72 1.98 17.72 -12.77
N PHE A 73 3.23 17.86 -12.33
CA PHE A 73 3.66 17.55 -10.97
C PHE A 73 4.44 18.70 -10.36
N LEU A 74 4.31 18.87 -9.06
CA LEU A 74 5.24 19.67 -8.27
C LEU A 74 6.45 18.78 -7.95
N LEU A 75 7.57 19.04 -8.64
CA LEU A 75 8.79 18.22 -8.49
C LEU A 75 9.63 18.76 -7.33
N GLY A 76 10.13 17.85 -6.50
CA GLY A 76 11.15 18.11 -5.51
C GLY A 76 12.52 18.39 -6.13
N ILE A 77 13.44 18.85 -5.31
CA ILE A 77 14.81 19.16 -5.75
C ILE A 77 15.51 17.93 -6.33
N ASP A 78 15.19 16.72 -5.87
CA ASP A 78 15.74 15.46 -6.37
C ASP A 78 15.45 15.24 -7.86
N PHE A 79 14.35 15.82 -8.36
CA PHE A 79 13.88 15.67 -9.75
C PHE A 79 13.96 16.97 -10.56
N ALA A 80 13.81 18.13 -9.90
CA ALA A 80 13.93 19.41 -10.56
C ALA A 80 15.40 19.88 -10.67
N GLY A 81 16.26 19.41 -9.79
CA GLY A 81 17.60 19.98 -9.59
C GLY A 81 17.55 21.35 -8.96
N GLY A 82 18.68 21.88 -8.55
CA GLY A 82 18.80 23.22 -7.98
C GLY A 82 19.52 23.26 -6.65
N THR A 83 19.41 24.39 -5.96
CA THR A 83 19.92 24.63 -4.61
C THR A 83 18.77 25.01 -3.70
N GLU A 84 18.59 24.29 -2.61
CA GLU A 84 17.55 24.50 -1.60
C GLU A 84 18.20 24.93 -0.29
N PHE A 85 17.75 26.07 0.24
CA PHE A 85 18.14 26.57 1.56
C PHE A 85 16.97 26.34 2.52
N THR A 86 17.18 25.60 3.59
CA THR A 86 16.25 25.56 4.73
C THR A 86 16.74 26.55 5.76
N VAL A 87 15.95 27.59 6.00
CA VAL A 87 16.34 28.73 6.83
C VAL A 87 15.27 29.09 7.85
N SER A 88 15.71 29.71 8.94
CA SER A 88 14.81 30.39 9.89
C SER A 88 15.30 31.83 10.12
N PHE A 89 14.36 32.77 10.19
CA PHE A 89 14.66 34.19 10.46
C PHE A 89 14.21 34.53 11.87
N ALA A 90 15.06 35.27 12.60
CA ALA A 90 14.74 35.74 13.95
C ALA A 90 13.53 36.68 13.98
N ASN A 91 13.31 37.46 12.90
CA ASN A 91 12.25 38.43 12.78
C ASN A 91 10.94 37.89 12.18
N HIS A 92 10.86 36.61 11.85
CA HIS A 92 9.71 35.97 11.22
C HIS A 92 9.07 36.79 10.08
N PRO A 93 9.83 37.15 9.02
CA PRO A 93 9.30 37.91 7.90
C PRO A 93 8.21 37.13 7.19
N SER A 94 7.23 37.81 6.61
CA SER A 94 6.20 37.11 5.83
C SER A 94 6.77 36.44 4.57
N THR A 95 6.15 35.36 4.11
CA THR A 95 6.55 34.68 2.86
C THR A 95 6.64 35.64 1.67
N ALA A 96 5.73 36.64 1.59
CA ALA A 96 5.75 37.68 0.55
C ALA A 96 6.98 38.56 0.64
N GLN A 97 7.45 38.94 1.85
CA GLN A 97 8.66 39.73 2.03
C GLN A 97 9.91 38.96 1.61
N ILE A 98 9.97 37.66 1.95
CA ILE A 98 11.08 36.81 1.54
C ILE A 98 11.04 36.60 0.03
N GLN A 99 9.87 36.35 -0.58
CA GLN A 99 9.74 36.23 -2.03
C GLN A 99 10.19 37.49 -2.76
N SER A 100 9.82 38.70 -2.25
CA SER A 100 10.28 39.95 -2.83
C SER A 100 11.81 40.15 -2.74
N ALA A 101 12.44 39.67 -1.66
CA ALA A 101 13.89 39.68 -1.54
C ALA A 101 14.56 38.71 -2.52
N VAL A 102 13.98 37.51 -2.70
CA VAL A 102 14.43 36.50 -3.65
C VAL A 102 14.28 36.99 -5.10
N ASP A 103 13.13 37.59 -5.45
CA ASP A 103 12.87 38.13 -6.79
C ASP A 103 13.87 39.26 -7.13
N GLY A 104 14.23 40.07 -6.13
CA GLY A 104 15.23 41.13 -6.28
C GLY A 104 16.65 40.64 -6.62
N GLN A 105 16.92 39.33 -6.48
CA GLN A 105 18.21 38.72 -6.86
C GLN A 105 18.27 38.29 -8.35
N ASN A 106 17.14 38.33 -9.07
CA ASN A 106 17.01 37.91 -10.46
C ASN A 106 17.45 36.43 -10.73
N LEU A 107 17.32 35.55 -9.73
CA LEU A 107 17.74 34.16 -9.80
C LEU A 107 16.57 33.17 -9.94
N ASN A 108 15.33 33.66 -10.17
CA ASN A 108 14.12 32.87 -10.30
C ASN A 108 13.92 31.87 -9.12
N GLY A 109 14.10 32.35 -7.89
CA GLY A 109 13.91 31.57 -6.69
C GLY A 109 12.44 31.50 -6.29
N SER A 110 12.10 30.46 -5.51
CA SER A 110 10.78 30.29 -4.89
C SER A 110 10.90 30.11 -3.39
N VAL A 111 9.90 30.59 -2.65
CA VAL A 111 9.86 30.54 -1.19
C VAL A 111 8.65 29.74 -0.74
N ILE A 112 8.87 28.84 0.19
CA ILE A 112 7.83 28.00 0.78
C ILE A 112 7.99 28.08 2.30
N GLU A 113 6.91 28.39 3.01
CA GLU A 113 6.88 28.38 4.47
C GLU A 113 6.69 26.95 4.99
N THR A 114 7.44 26.58 6.03
CA THR A 114 7.30 25.28 6.69
C THR A 114 6.35 25.39 7.86
N SER A 115 5.69 24.29 8.23
CA SER A 115 4.77 24.24 9.38
C SER A 115 5.44 24.48 10.73
N GLN A 116 6.77 24.55 10.77
CA GLN A 116 7.55 24.84 11.99
C GLN A 116 8.04 26.29 12.08
N GLY A 117 7.54 27.17 11.20
CA GLY A 117 7.91 28.59 11.18
C GLY A 117 9.28 28.87 10.54
N GLY A 118 9.85 27.91 9.82
CA GLY A 118 11.02 28.08 8.96
C GLY A 118 10.59 28.33 7.51
N TYR A 119 11.57 28.54 6.64
CA TYR A 119 11.35 28.75 5.21
C TYR A 119 12.30 27.90 4.40
N ILE A 120 11.82 27.43 3.26
CA ILE A 120 12.61 26.77 2.24
C ILE A 120 12.65 27.67 1.03
N ILE A 121 13.86 28.02 0.63
CA ILE A 121 14.14 28.88 -0.51
C ILE A 121 14.87 28.03 -1.55
N ARG A 122 14.27 27.91 -2.73
CA ARG A 122 14.82 27.16 -3.84
C ARG A 122 15.29 28.09 -4.93
N TYR A 123 16.45 27.76 -5.48
CA TYR A 123 17.05 28.41 -6.63
C TYR A 123 17.42 27.39 -7.70
N PRO A 124 17.60 27.80 -8.96
CA PRO A 124 18.36 27.02 -9.92
C PRO A 124 19.75 26.66 -9.35
N PRO A 125 20.49 25.72 -9.96
CA PRO A 125 21.79 25.31 -9.45
C PRO A 125 22.73 26.50 -9.24
N LEU A 126 23.21 26.69 -8.02
CA LEU A 126 24.10 27.80 -7.61
C LEU A 126 25.48 27.24 -7.29
N ASN A 127 26.54 27.89 -7.77
CA ASN A 127 27.89 27.58 -7.29
C ASN A 127 28.12 28.17 -5.89
N ALA A 128 29.17 27.73 -5.19
CA ALA A 128 29.46 28.08 -3.82
C ALA A 128 29.58 29.66 -3.61
N ALA A 129 30.12 30.37 -4.58
CA ALA A 129 30.23 31.85 -4.53
C ALA A 129 28.84 32.49 -4.60
N SER A 130 27.96 31.99 -5.47
CA SER A 130 26.57 32.47 -5.59
C SER A 130 25.75 32.13 -4.36
N GLN A 131 25.94 30.95 -3.75
CA GLN A 131 25.28 30.57 -2.50
C GLN A 131 25.63 31.55 -1.37
N THR A 132 26.91 31.86 -1.18
CA THR A 132 27.37 32.84 -0.19
C THR A 132 26.81 34.23 -0.48
N SER A 133 26.74 34.65 -1.74
CA SER A 133 26.17 35.94 -2.13
C SER A 133 24.69 36.03 -1.80
N VAL A 134 23.90 34.99 -2.14
CA VAL A 134 22.48 34.87 -1.82
C VAL A 134 22.25 34.92 -0.31
N GLU A 135 23.02 34.16 0.45
CA GLU A 135 22.90 34.12 1.91
C GLU A 135 23.17 35.53 2.53
N ASN A 136 24.21 36.20 2.09
CA ASN A 136 24.54 37.54 2.57
C ASN A 136 23.47 38.58 2.19
N ASP A 137 22.94 38.53 0.98
CA ASP A 137 21.88 39.43 0.52
C ASP A 137 20.58 39.22 1.33
N LEU A 138 20.17 37.95 1.56
CA LEU A 138 19.02 37.66 2.39
C LEU A 138 19.20 38.14 3.83
N ARG A 139 20.39 37.96 4.43
CA ARG A 139 20.73 38.46 5.77
C ARG A 139 20.65 40.00 5.83
N ASN A 140 21.14 40.69 4.80
CA ASN A 140 21.14 42.14 4.74
C ASN A 140 19.73 42.72 4.59
N ARG A 141 18.84 42.06 3.82
CA ARG A 141 17.48 42.54 3.55
C ARG A 141 16.46 42.15 4.61
N LEU A 142 16.58 40.94 5.17
CA LEU A 142 15.57 40.33 6.04
C LEU A 142 16.04 40.25 7.51
N GLY A 143 17.32 40.49 7.77
CA GLY A 143 17.89 40.42 9.12
C GLY A 143 18.55 39.07 9.45
N PRO A 144 18.85 38.85 10.74
CA PRO A 144 19.57 37.64 11.17
C PRO A 144 18.84 36.36 10.74
N MET A 145 19.57 35.53 10.02
CA MET A 145 19.08 34.26 9.44
C MET A 145 19.97 33.10 9.92
N ASN A 146 19.35 32.04 10.34
CA ASN A 146 20.02 30.76 10.63
C ASN A 146 19.76 29.80 9.47
N VAL A 147 20.82 29.36 8.79
CA VAL A 147 20.77 28.35 7.75
C VAL A 147 20.86 26.98 8.44
N GLN A 148 19.79 26.21 8.37
CA GLN A 148 19.70 24.88 8.96
C GLN A 148 20.31 23.83 8.04
N GLN A 149 20.04 23.95 6.73
CA GLN A 149 20.50 23.02 5.72
C GLN A 149 20.63 23.71 4.37
N ILE A 150 21.62 23.31 3.60
CA ILE A 150 21.74 23.58 2.17
C ILE A 150 21.79 22.25 1.45
N LEU A 151 20.88 22.04 0.51
CA LEU A 151 20.83 20.87 -0.34
C LEU A 151 21.07 21.31 -1.78
N GLU A 152 21.97 20.63 -2.48
CA GLU A 152 22.29 20.93 -3.87
C GLU A 152 22.18 19.64 -4.71
N VAL A 153 21.39 19.71 -5.78
CA VAL A 153 21.23 18.61 -6.74
C VAL A 153 21.50 19.14 -8.14
N GLY A 154 22.56 18.61 -8.75
CA GLY A 154 22.90 18.93 -10.15
C GLY A 154 21.83 18.41 -11.11
N GLY A 155 21.60 19.10 -12.23
CA GLY A 155 20.61 18.71 -13.23
C GLY A 155 20.84 17.30 -13.84
N THR A 156 22.10 16.87 -13.95
CA THR A 156 22.44 15.50 -14.41
C THR A 156 21.94 14.45 -13.40
N ILE A 157 22.20 14.67 -12.11
CA ILE A 157 21.76 13.78 -11.02
C ILE A 157 20.23 13.74 -10.96
N ALA A 158 19.56 14.88 -11.10
CA ALA A 158 18.10 14.95 -11.14
C ALA A 158 17.53 14.13 -12.30
N GLY A 159 18.10 14.25 -13.50
CA GLY A 159 17.70 13.45 -14.67
C GLY A 159 17.89 11.95 -14.47
N GLU A 160 19.04 11.54 -13.95
CA GLU A 160 19.33 10.13 -13.62
C GLU A 160 18.36 9.60 -12.56
N THR A 161 18.03 10.41 -11.55
CA THR A 161 17.07 10.03 -10.49
C THR A 161 15.68 9.77 -11.06
N ILE A 162 15.21 10.59 -12.02
CA ILE A 162 13.94 10.34 -12.72
C ILE A 162 14.00 9.01 -13.48
N GLU A 163 15.03 8.80 -14.29
CA GLU A 163 15.21 7.61 -15.10
C GLU A 163 15.21 6.35 -14.24
N PHE A 164 16.05 6.31 -13.20
CA PHE A 164 16.13 5.15 -12.30
C PHE A 164 14.84 4.93 -11.52
N SER A 165 14.11 5.98 -11.15
CA SER A 165 12.82 5.85 -10.48
C SER A 165 11.77 5.16 -11.38
N VAL A 166 11.67 5.56 -12.64
CA VAL A 166 10.77 4.95 -13.62
C VAL A 166 11.16 3.49 -13.88
N ILE A 167 12.45 3.22 -14.06
CA ILE A 167 12.97 1.85 -14.24
C ILE A 167 12.67 0.99 -13.02
N ALA A 168 12.88 1.48 -11.80
CA ALA A 168 12.63 0.74 -10.57
C ALA A 168 11.15 0.34 -10.43
N VAL A 169 10.21 1.26 -10.68
CA VAL A 169 8.77 0.97 -10.65
C VAL A 169 8.40 -0.03 -11.75
N GLY A 170 8.96 0.10 -12.95
CA GLY A 170 8.75 -0.82 -14.07
C GLY A 170 9.25 -2.23 -13.76
N LEU A 171 10.48 -2.36 -13.24
CA LEU A 171 11.07 -3.64 -12.85
C LEU A 171 10.29 -4.30 -11.70
N ALA A 172 9.90 -3.53 -10.68
CA ALA A 172 9.09 -4.04 -9.58
C ALA A 172 7.74 -4.58 -10.10
N SER A 173 7.07 -3.85 -10.98
CA SER A 173 5.80 -4.28 -11.58
C SER A 173 5.95 -5.55 -12.43
N ALA A 174 7.01 -5.65 -13.23
CA ALA A 174 7.31 -6.84 -14.03
C ALA A 174 7.65 -8.05 -13.15
N ALA A 175 8.45 -7.87 -12.10
CA ALA A 175 8.79 -8.93 -11.15
C ALA A 175 7.54 -9.45 -10.41
N ILE A 176 6.63 -8.57 -10.03
CA ILE A 176 5.37 -8.92 -9.39
C ILE A 176 4.48 -9.72 -10.35
N LEU A 177 4.33 -9.27 -11.60
CA LEU A 177 3.58 -10.01 -12.60
C LEU A 177 4.13 -11.42 -12.79
N ALA A 178 5.45 -11.55 -12.93
CA ALA A 178 6.12 -12.85 -13.05
C ALA A 178 5.91 -13.73 -11.81
N LEU A 179 6.09 -13.17 -10.62
CA LEU A 179 5.86 -13.86 -9.35
C LEU A 179 4.43 -14.42 -9.27
N LEU A 180 3.43 -13.61 -9.58
CA LEU A 180 2.03 -14.01 -9.51
C LEU A 180 1.68 -15.02 -10.60
N ALA A 181 2.20 -14.85 -11.82
CA ALA A 181 1.99 -15.83 -12.90
C ALA A 181 2.55 -17.21 -12.52
N ILE A 182 3.74 -17.25 -11.92
CA ILE A 182 4.36 -18.51 -11.42
C ILE A 182 3.58 -19.06 -10.22
N ARG A 183 3.22 -18.21 -9.26
CA ARG A 183 2.51 -18.60 -8.02
C ARG A 183 1.17 -19.25 -8.33
N PHE A 184 0.42 -18.72 -9.29
CA PHE A 184 -0.93 -19.16 -9.63
C PHE A 184 -1.01 -20.09 -10.86
N ARG A 185 0.13 -20.54 -11.42
CA ARG A 185 0.14 -21.48 -12.55
C ARG A 185 -0.54 -22.85 -12.28
N ASN A 186 -0.61 -23.24 -11.01
CA ASN A 186 -1.21 -24.52 -10.58
C ASN A 186 -2.72 -24.43 -10.30
N VAL A 187 -3.36 -23.31 -10.63
CA VAL A 187 -4.82 -23.16 -10.63
C VAL A 187 -5.39 -23.85 -11.88
N PRO A 188 -6.63 -24.39 -11.86
CA PRO A 188 -7.27 -24.91 -13.06
C PRO A 188 -7.23 -23.90 -14.21
N GLY A 189 -6.60 -24.31 -15.33
CA GLY A 189 -6.29 -23.42 -16.49
C GLY A 189 -4.79 -23.15 -16.67
N GLY A 190 -3.91 -23.63 -15.76
CA GLY A 190 -2.45 -23.60 -15.90
C GLY A 190 -1.89 -22.19 -16.01
N TRP A 191 -0.93 -21.97 -16.92
CA TRP A 191 -0.30 -20.67 -17.14
C TRP A 191 -1.30 -19.56 -17.53
N ARG A 192 -2.37 -19.89 -18.27
CA ARG A 192 -3.42 -18.92 -18.61
C ARG A 192 -4.11 -18.38 -17.35
N ALA A 193 -4.39 -19.26 -16.38
CA ALA A 193 -4.92 -18.84 -15.09
C ALA A 193 -3.90 -17.94 -14.35
N GLY A 194 -2.62 -18.34 -14.31
CA GLY A 194 -1.56 -17.53 -13.70
C GLY A 194 -1.51 -16.12 -14.27
N PHE A 195 -1.60 -15.96 -15.60
CA PHE A 195 -1.64 -14.63 -16.23
C PHE A 195 -2.93 -13.85 -15.93
N GLN A 196 -4.09 -14.52 -15.80
CA GLN A 196 -5.33 -13.83 -15.39
C GLN A 196 -5.22 -13.30 -13.96
N PHE A 197 -4.67 -14.09 -13.03
CA PHE A 197 -4.43 -13.67 -11.66
C PHE A 197 -3.40 -12.52 -11.61
N GLY A 198 -2.24 -12.70 -12.24
CA GLY A 198 -1.18 -11.70 -12.28
C GLY A 198 -1.61 -10.40 -12.96
N GLY A 199 -2.28 -10.49 -14.10
CA GLY A 199 -2.78 -9.32 -14.82
C GLY A 199 -3.86 -8.56 -14.05
N SER A 200 -4.78 -9.26 -13.37
CA SER A 200 -5.79 -8.60 -12.53
C SER A 200 -5.15 -7.88 -11.33
N ALA A 201 -4.12 -8.46 -10.73
CA ALA A 201 -3.36 -7.80 -9.67
C ALA A 201 -2.58 -6.60 -10.20
N LEU A 202 -1.95 -6.72 -11.37
CA LEU A 202 -1.21 -5.62 -11.99
C LEU A 202 -2.14 -4.43 -12.34
N LEU A 203 -3.33 -4.69 -12.85
CA LEU A 203 -4.31 -3.64 -13.14
C LEU A 203 -4.77 -2.93 -11.86
N ALA A 204 -4.97 -3.67 -10.76
CA ALA A 204 -5.28 -3.08 -9.47
C ALA A 204 -4.10 -2.27 -8.92
N LEU A 205 -2.87 -2.75 -9.08
CA LEU A 205 -1.66 -2.03 -8.71
C LEU A 205 -1.50 -0.73 -9.49
N LEU A 206 -1.69 -0.75 -10.81
CA LEU A 206 -1.66 0.45 -11.64
C LEU A 206 -2.72 1.46 -11.19
N HIS A 207 -3.92 1.00 -10.87
CA HIS A 207 -4.96 1.86 -10.27
C HIS A 207 -4.42 2.57 -9.02
N ASP A 208 -3.78 1.86 -8.09
CA ASP A 208 -3.29 2.43 -6.83
C ASP A 208 -2.17 3.45 -7.07
N VAL A 209 -1.24 3.15 -7.97
CA VAL A 209 -0.17 4.08 -8.35
C VAL A 209 -0.75 5.34 -9.01
N PHE A 210 -1.73 5.20 -9.92
CA PHE A 210 -2.38 6.36 -10.55
C PHE A 210 -3.17 7.19 -9.56
N VAL A 211 -3.88 6.58 -8.61
CA VAL A 211 -4.59 7.29 -7.54
C VAL A 211 -3.61 8.06 -6.67
N LEU A 212 -2.54 7.40 -6.19
CA LEU A 212 -1.52 8.03 -5.35
C LEU A 212 -0.85 9.20 -6.06
N THR A 213 -0.32 8.97 -7.26
CA THR A 213 0.40 9.98 -8.04
C THR A 213 -0.53 11.12 -8.46
N GLY A 214 -1.78 10.81 -8.81
CA GLY A 214 -2.78 11.79 -9.18
C GLY A 214 -3.22 12.68 -8.01
N ILE A 215 -3.39 12.12 -6.82
CA ILE A 215 -3.69 12.93 -5.63
C ILE A 215 -2.52 13.88 -5.33
N PHE A 216 -1.27 13.42 -5.46
CA PHE A 216 -0.10 14.29 -5.29
C PHE A 216 -0.03 15.38 -6.36
N SER A 217 -0.38 15.08 -7.63
CA SER A 217 -0.53 16.10 -8.67
C SER A 217 -1.57 17.16 -8.28
N ILE A 218 -2.72 16.75 -7.75
CA ILE A 218 -3.77 17.67 -7.31
C ILE A 218 -3.30 18.51 -6.11
N LEU A 219 -2.73 17.88 -5.09
CA LEU A 219 -2.24 18.60 -3.91
C LEU A 219 -1.13 19.60 -4.26
N GLY A 220 -0.16 19.20 -5.11
CA GLY A 220 0.98 20.04 -5.43
C GLY A 220 0.67 21.12 -6.46
N LYS A 221 -0.15 20.84 -7.48
CA LYS A 221 -0.35 21.77 -8.60
C LYS A 221 -1.69 22.51 -8.61
N VAL A 222 -2.74 21.94 -8.01
CA VAL A 222 -4.05 22.60 -7.95
C VAL A 222 -4.20 23.36 -6.64
N PHE A 223 -3.77 22.77 -5.52
CA PHE A 223 -3.83 23.40 -4.21
C PHE A 223 -2.54 24.10 -3.79
N ASP A 224 -1.48 23.99 -4.58
CA ASP A 224 -0.14 24.56 -4.31
C ASP A 224 0.40 24.18 -2.92
N LEU A 225 0.12 22.95 -2.49
CA LEU A 225 0.55 22.42 -1.21
C LEU A 225 1.86 21.65 -1.37
N ARG A 226 2.90 22.06 -0.62
CA ARG A 226 4.19 21.37 -0.61
C ARG A 226 4.09 19.85 -0.32
N ILE A 227 3.15 19.45 0.51
CA ILE A 227 2.94 18.04 0.85
C ILE A 227 2.63 17.17 -0.38
N GLY A 228 2.19 17.78 -1.51
CA GLY A 228 1.99 17.12 -2.80
C GLY A 228 3.24 17.10 -3.69
N GLU A 229 4.41 17.41 -3.14
CA GLU A 229 5.69 17.37 -3.87
C GLU A 229 6.12 15.92 -4.15
N ILE A 230 6.61 15.70 -5.37
CA ILE A 230 7.19 14.43 -5.79
C ILE A 230 8.71 14.52 -5.65
N ASP A 231 9.24 13.85 -4.65
CA ASP A 231 10.65 13.75 -4.29
C ASP A 231 11.09 12.27 -4.21
N ALA A 232 12.33 12.01 -3.82
CA ALA A 232 12.84 10.64 -3.64
C ALA A 232 12.07 9.85 -2.56
N PHE A 233 11.54 10.52 -1.53
CA PHE A 233 10.70 9.88 -0.51
C PHE A 233 9.35 9.46 -1.07
N PHE A 234 8.77 10.25 -1.97
CA PHE A 234 7.54 9.86 -2.68
C PHE A 234 7.76 8.59 -3.51
N VAL A 235 8.87 8.47 -4.25
CA VAL A 235 9.18 7.25 -5.02
C VAL A 235 9.36 6.05 -4.10
N THR A 236 10.03 6.24 -2.97
CA THR A 236 10.16 5.20 -1.93
C THR A 236 8.79 4.77 -1.41
N ALA A 237 7.87 5.71 -1.20
CA ALA A 237 6.49 5.42 -0.82
C ALA A 237 5.77 4.62 -1.91
N VAL A 238 5.88 5.02 -3.19
CA VAL A 238 5.29 4.28 -4.32
C VAL A 238 5.76 2.84 -4.34
N LEU A 239 7.07 2.59 -4.26
CA LEU A 239 7.62 1.24 -4.24
C LEU A 239 7.16 0.42 -3.03
N THR A 240 7.03 1.04 -1.87
CA THR A 240 6.50 0.42 -0.66
C THR A 240 5.01 0.07 -0.82
N VAL A 241 4.21 0.98 -1.36
CA VAL A 241 2.78 0.77 -1.65
C VAL A 241 2.59 -0.35 -2.67
N VAL A 242 3.42 -0.41 -3.70
CA VAL A 242 3.45 -1.50 -4.69
C VAL A 242 3.61 -2.86 -4.01
N GLY A 243 4.56 -2.98 -3.09
CA GLY A 243 4.78 -4.21 -2.32
C GLY A 243 3.60 -4.55 -1.40
N PHE A 244 3.07 -3.56 -0.69
CA PHE A 244 1.97 -3.75 0.27
C PHE A 244 0.65 -4.11 -0.43
N SER A 245 0.27 -3.41 -1.50
CA SER A 245 -0.95 -3.67 -2.27
C SER A 245 -0.96 -5.08 -2.86
N VAL A 246 0.19 -5.53 -3.38
CA VAL A 246 0.33 -6.88 -3.93
C VAL A 246 0.22 -7.94 -2.84
N HIS A 247 0.79 -7.70 -1.66
CA HIS A 247 0.67 -8.63 -0.53
C HIS A 247 -0.80 -8.90 -0.17
N ASP A 248 -1.61 -7.86 -0.05
CA ASP A 248 -3.04 -7.97 0.23
C ASP A 248 -3.80 -8.73 -0.88
N THR A 249 -3.47 -8.41 -2.14
CA THR A 249 -4.05 -9.11 -3.30
C THR A 249 -3.69 -10.60 -3.30
N ILE A 250 -2.46 -10.97 -2.93
CA ILE A 250 -2.03 -12.39 -2.82
C ILE A 250 -2.86 -13.13 -1.78
N VAL A 251 -3.15 -12.52 -0.63
CA VAL A 251 -3.97 -13.14 0.42
C VAL A 251 -5.36 -13.49 -0.09
N VAL A 252 -6.01 -12.57 -0.81
CA VAL A 252 -7.33 -12.81 -1.43
C VAL A 252 -7.24 -13.90 -2.50
N PHE A 253 -6.22 -13.83 -3.36
CA PHE A 253 -6.05 -14.77 -4.48
C PHE A 253 -5.67 -16.17 -4.02
N ASP A 254 -4.85 -16.32 -3.00
CA ASP A 254 -4.56 -17.64 -2.39
C ASP A 254 -5.84 -18.26 -1.82
N ARG A 255 -6.70 -17.46 -1.19
CA ARG A 255 -7.99 -17.94 -0.69
C ARG A 255 -8.94 -18.36 -1.83
N ILE A 256 -8.95 -17.62 -2.93
CA ILE A 256 -9.70 -18.01 -4.14
C ILE A 256 -9.18 -19.36 -4.65
N ARG A 257 -7.86 -19.52 -4.76
CA ARG A 257 -7.22 -20.76 -5.20
C ARG A 257 -7.58 -21.94 -4.30
N GLU A 258 -7.55 -21.77 -2.99
CA GLU A 258 -7.91 -22.78 -2.00
C GLU A 258 -9.38 -23.18 -2.14
N ASN A 259 -10.29 -22.19 -2.16
CA ASN A 259 -11.73 -22.45 -2.28
C ASN A 259 -12.10 -23.10 -3.62
N LEU A 260 -11.38 -22.80 -4.73
CA LEU A 260 -11.59 -23.46 -6.02
C LEU A 260 -11.31 -24.97 -5.96
N ARG A 261 -10.41 -25.42 -5.09
CA ARG A 261 -10.08 -26.84 -4.92
C ARG A 261 -11.13 -27.60 -4.08
N VAL A 262 -11.70 -26.91 -3.10
CA VAL A 262 -12.62 -27.52 -2.11
C VAL A 262 -14.08 -27.39 -2.53
N SER A 263 -14.47 -26.25 -3.12
CA SER A 263 -15.88 -25.91 -3.39
C SER A 263 -16.25 -26.17 -4.86
N GLN A 264 -16.25 -27.44 -5.28
CA GLN A 264 -16.55 -27.82 -6.67
C GLN A 264 -18.00 -27.55 -7.13
N ARG A 265 -18.93 -27.34 -6.20
CA ARG A 265 -20.35 -27.06 -6.49
C ARG A 265 -20.66 -25.59 -6.69
N LEU A 266 -19.75 -24.67 -6.31
CA LEU A 266 -19.96 -23.24 -6.42
C LEU A 266 -19.49 -22.71 -7.78
N SER A 267 -20.21 -21.72 -8.32
CA SER A 267 -19.72 -20.98 -9.49
C SER A 267 -18.47 -20.18 -9.14
N PHE A 268 -17.64 -19.87 -10.15
CA PHE A 268 -16.42 -19.08 -9.95
C PHE A 268 -16.68 -17.77 -9.22
N GLU A 269 -17.78 -17.07 -9.54
CA GLU A 269 -18.17 -15.82 -8.88
C GLU A 269 -18.53 -16.01 -7.41
N GLN A 270 -19.22 -17.12 -7.10
CA GLN A 270 -19.54 -17.45 -5.72
C GLN A 270 -18.29 -17.79 -4.92
N VAL A 271 -17.32 -18.50 -5.52
CA VAL A 271 -16.03 -18.80 -4.90
C VAL A 271 -15.25 -17.51 -4.62
N VAL A 272 -15.17 -16.59 -5.58
CA VAL A 272 -14.50 -15.30 -5.40
C VAL A 272 -15.17 -14.49 -4.30
N ASN A 273 -16.51 -14.39 -4.31
CA ASN A 273 -17.23 -13.65 -3.28
C ASN A 273 -17.04 -14.24 -1.88
N LEU A 274 -17.06 -15.57 -1.76
CA LEU A 274 -16.78 -16.27 -0.50
C LEU A 274 -15.36 -15.97 -0.01
N SER A 275 -14.37 -16.01 -0.91
CA SER A 275 -12.97 -15.75 -0.59
C SER A 275 -12.74 -14.32 -0.09
N ILE A 276 -13.37 -13.34 -0.73
CA ILE A 276 -13.36 -11.94 -0.27
C ILE A 276 -13.93 -11.86 1.15
N MET A 277 -15.09 -12.45 1.41
CA MET A 277 -15.72 -12.42 2.74
C MET A 277 -14.83 -13.03 3.83
N GLN A 278 -14.05 -14.07 3.50
CA GLN A 278 -13.17 -14.75 4.43
C GLN A 278 -11.88 -13.99 4.73
N THR A 279 -11.42 -13.14 3.81
CA THR A 279 -10.12 -12.44 3.93
C THR A 279 -10.25 -10.96 4.25
N ALA A 280 -11.36 -10.31 3.90
CA ALA A 280 -11.54 -8.86 4.01
C ALA A 280 -11.28 -8.33 5.43
N ALA A 281 -11.78 -9.01 6.47
CA ALA A 281 -11.56 -8.59 7.85
C ALA A 281 -10.06 -8.55 8.21
N ARG A 282 -9.29 -9.55 7.74
CA ARG A 282 -7.84 -9.60 7.97
C ARG A 282 -7.12 -8.46 7.26
N SER A 283 -7.41 -8.23 5.97
CA SER A 283 -6.83 -7.14 5.19
C SER A 283 -7.13 -5.78 5.82
N ILE A 284 -8.39 -5.54 6.22
CA ILE A 284 -8.78 -4.28 6.85
C ILE A 284 -8.05 -4.06 8.18
N ILE A 285 -7.98 -5.08 9.05
CA ILE A 285 -7.30 -4.95 10.36
C ILE A 285 -5.81 -4.69 10.15
N THR A 286 -5.16 -5.42 9.25
CA THR A 286 -3.72 -5.25 8.97
C THR A 286 -3.44 -3.83 8.44
N SER A 287 -4.21 -3.36 7.47
CA SER A 287 -4.05 -2.01 6.92
C SER A 287 -4.36 -0.93 7.96
N PHE A 288 -5.38 -1.14 8.78
CA PHE A 288 -5.76 -0.19 9.82
C PHE A 288 -4.65 0.01 10.86
N THR A 289 -3.95 -1.06 11.27
CA THR A 289 -2.80 -0.93 12.19
C THR A 289 -1.68 -0.09 11.60
N VAL A 290 -1.37 -0.26 10.30
CA VAL A 290 -0.35 0.54 9.61
C VAL A 290 -0.81 1.99 9.44
N VAL A 291 -2.08 2.21 9.09
CA VAL A 291 -2.68 3.55 8.97
C VAL A 291 -2.62 4.31 10.29
N LEU A 292 -2.84 3.66 11.44
CA LEU A 292 -2.69 4.30 12.75
C LEU A 292 -1.26 4.78 13.01
N VAL A 293 -0.26 3.96 12.72
CA VAL A 293 1.15 4.33 12.89
C VAL A 293 1.54 5.47 11.95
N LEU A 294 1.18 5.36 10.67
CA LEU A 294 1.45 6.41 9.69
C LEU A 294 0.69 7.70 10.01
N GLY A 295 -0.54 7.61 10.53
CA GLY A 295 -1.29 8.75 11.01
C GLY A 295 -0.60 9.48 12.17
N ALA A 296 -0.02 8.74 13.11
CA ALA A 296 0.78 9.32 14.18
C ALA A 296 2.03 10.03 13.63
N ILE A 297 2.75 9.41 12.67
CA ILE A 297 3.90 10.04 12.01
C ILE A 297 3.47 11.28 11.22
N PHE A 298 2.33 11.24 10.54
CA PHE A 298 1.80 12.37 9.79
C PHE A 298 1.53 13.58 10.68
N ILE A 299 0.99 13.37 11.88
CA ILE A 299 0.65 14.43 12.83
C ILE A 299 1.91 14.96 13.54
N SER A 300 2.80 14.07 14.00
CA SER A 300 3.95 14.40 14.86
C SER A 300 5.28 14.50 14.12
N GLY A 301 5.34 14.03 12.87
CA GLY A 301 6.57 14.03 12.06
C GLY A 301 6.94 15.41 11.53
N GLY A 302 8.23 15.61 11.23
CA GLY A 302 8.73 16.78 10.51
C GLY A 302 8.24 16.81 9.05
N GLU A 303 8.50 17.92 8.34
CA GLU A 303 8.04 18.18 6.96
C GLU A 303 8.31 17.01 6.00
N THR A 304 9.54 16.50 6.01
CA THR A 304 9.96 15.37 5.15
C THR A 304 9.15 14.11 5.41
N LEU A 305 8.89 13.79 6.69
CA LEU A 305 8.12 12.61 7.06
C LEU A 305 6.62 12.77 6.80
N ARG A 306 6.09 13.98 6.77
CA ARG A 306 4.68 14.23 6.44
C ARG A 306 4.35 13.86 5.00
N GLY A 307 5.20 14.27 4.03
CA GLY A 307 5.02 13.89 2.64
C GLY A 307 5.05 12.37 2.44
N LEU A 308 6.08 11.72 2.98
CA LEU A 308 6.23 10.26 2.96
C LEU A 308 5.03 9.54 3.60
N SER A 309 4.65 9.95 4.82
CA SER A 309 3.55 9.29 5.54
C SER A 309 2.21 9.50 4.86
N LEU A 310 1.94 10.67 4.27
CA LEU A 310 0.73 10.93 3.48
C LEU A 310 0.69 10.02 2.23
N ALA A 311 1.81 9.91 1.50
CA ALA A 311 1.89 9.03 0.34
C ALA A 311 1.59 7.57 0.72
N LEU A 312 2.18 7.08 1.80
CA LEU A 312 1.93 5.74 2.33
C LEU A 312 0.49 5.57 2.80
N LEU A 313 -0.10 6.55 3.51
CA LEU A 313 -1.50 6.51 3.94
C LEU A 313 -2.46 6.37 2.76
N ILE A 314 -2.32 7.23 1.75
CA ILE A 314 -3.15 7.18 0.53
C ILE A 314 -2.96 5.83 -0.18
N GLY A 315 -1.71 5.41 -0.35
CA GLY A 315 -1.38 4.19 -1.07
C GLY A 315 -1.90 2.93 -0.37
N ILE A 316 -1.77 2.82 0.96
CA ILE A 316 -2.24 1.65 1.73
C ILE A 316 -3.77 1.60 1.75
N VAL A 317 -4.45 2.73 1.93
CA VAL A 317 -5.91 2.79 1.88
C VAL A 317 -6.42 2.41 0.49
N SER A 318 -5.81 2.97 -0.58
CA SER A 318 -6.12 2.61 -1.97
C SER A 318 -5.84 1.13 -2.24
N GLY A 319 -4.68 0.60 -1.83
CA GLY A 319 -4.28 -0.79 -2.04
C GLY A 319 -5.20 -1.80 -1.33
N THR A 320 -5.65 -1.48 -0.12
CA THR A 320 -6.62 -2.32 0.59
C THR A 320 -7.98 -2.32 -0.11
N TYR A 321 -8.42 -1.14 -0.57
CA TYR A 321 -9.63 -1.04 -1.36
C TYR A 321 -9.50 -1.82 -2.67
N SER A 322 -8.43 -1.60 -3.43
CA SER A 322 -8.26 -2.18 -4.77
C SER A 322 -8.10 -3.70 -4.74
N SER A 323 -7.44 -4.26 -3.73
CA SER A 323 -7.28 -5.71 -3.55
C SER A 323 -8.62 -6.42 -3.40
N ILE A 324 -9.54 -5.83 -2.64
CA ILE A 324 -10.86 -6.41 -2.34
C ILE A 324 -11.86 -6.09 -3.47
N PHE A 325 -11.92 -4.83 -3.92
CA PHE A 325 -13.01 -4.33 -4.75
C PHE A 325 -12.65 -4.18 -6.24
N ASN A 326 -11.36 -4.22 -6.59
CA ASN A 326 -10.91 -4.16 -7.97
C ASN A 326 -10.25 -5.47 -8.41
N ALA A 327 -9.18 -5.95 -7.77
CA ALA A 327 -8.39 -7.10 -8.24
C ALA A 327 -9.24 -8.38 -8.35
N ALA A 328 -9.98 -8.74 -7.30
CA ALA A 328 -10.79 -9.95 -7.30
C ALA A 328 -12.00 -9.89 -8.25
N PRO A 329 -12.78 -8.79 -8.33
CA PRO A 329 -13.81 -8.64 -9.35
C PRO A 329 -13.27 -8.53 -10.78
N LEU A 330 -12.10 -7.91 -11.02
CA LEU A 330 -11.44 -7.90 -12.33
C LEU A 330 -11.09 -9.30 -12.80
N LEU A 331 -10.60 -10.16 -11.91
CA LEU A 331 -10.34 -11.55 -12.21
C LEU A 331 -11.61 -12.28 -12.68
N VAL A 332 -12.77 -11.98 -12.08
CA VAL A 332 -14.06 -12.54 -12.51
C VAL A 332 -14.44 -12.05 -13.90
N VAL A 333 -14.28 -10.76 -14.17
CA VAL A 333 -14.56 -10.19 -15.51
C VAL A 333 -13.63 -10.81 -16.54
N TRP A 334 -12.34 -10.90 -16.24
CA TRP A 334 -11.37 -11.49 -17.18
C TRP A 334 -11.70 -12.95 -17.50
N ARG A 335 -12.04 -13.74 -16.45
CA ARG A 335 -12.43 -15.14 -16.62
C ARG A 335 -13.73 -15.34 -17.40
N ARG A 336 -14.65 -14.37 -17.32
CA ARG A 336 -15.86 -14.38 -18.19
C ARG A 336 -15.53 -14.10 -19.65
N LEU A 337 -14.61 -13.16 -19.92
CA LEU A 337 -14.19 -12.80 -21.27
C LEU A 337 -13.33 -13.89 -21.92
N GLN A 338 -12.51 -14.57 -21.14
CA GLN A 338 -11.63 -15.63 -21.57
C GLN A 338 -11.80 -16.87 -20.67
N PRO A 339 -12.86 -17.69 -20.91
CA PRO A 339 -13.09 -18.89 -20.13
C PRO A 339 -11.91 -19.86 -20.23
N LEU A 340 -11.46 -20.37 -19.10
CA LEU A 340 -10.47 -21.44 -19.07
C LEU A 340 -11.19 -22.78 -19.20
N ARG A 341 -10.81 -23.52 -20.23
CA ARG A 341 -11.28 -24.91 -20.45
C ARG A 341 -10.54 -25.89 -19.55
#